data_936bebab924f7e86171f55cf93ae01e3
#
_entry.id   936bebab924f7e86171f55cf93ae01e3
#
_cell.length_a   1.000
_cell.length_b   1.000
_cell.length_c   1.000
_cell.angle_alpha   90.00
_cell.angle_beta   90.00
_cell.angle_gamma   90.00
#
_symmetry.space_group_name_H-M   'P 1'
#
loop_
_entity.id
_entity.type
_entity.pdbx_description
1 polymer ?
#
loop_
_entity_poly.entity_id
_entity_poly.type
_entity_poly.pdbx_seq_one_letter_code
_entity_poly.pdbx_strand_id
1 'polypeptide(L)'
;ILAVTVLTSYNDDDLHAAGYRLSVSELVEARAQQAQVLGVDGLVCSPEEVGALRKIVGHQMSLVTPGIRPAGAATGDQKRIMTPGRAIAAGADYLVVGRPVVEAADPKATAEAIQAEIAQALG
;
A
#
# COMPACT_ATOMS: atom_id res chain seq x y z
N ILE A 1 2.63 -16.51 -2.63
CA ILE A 1 1.20 -16.08 -2.56
C ILE A 1 1.13 -14.77 -1.77
N LEU A 2 0.42 -13.79 -2.31
CA LEU A 2 0.12 -12.53 -1.63
C LEU A 2 -1.36 -12.51 -1.23
N ALA A 3 -1.63 -12.22 0.03
CA ALA A 3 -2.99 -12.02 0.53
C ALA A 3 -3.35 -10.53 0.49
N VAL A 4 -4.56 -10.20 0.07
CA VAL A 4 -5.05 -8.82 0.06
C VAL A 4 -5.74 -8.54 1.39
N THR A 5 -5.34 -7.47 2.07
CA THR A 5 -5.97 -7.05 3.33
C THR A 5 -7.30 -6.34 3.07
N VAL A 6 -7.25 -5.07 2.69
CA VAL A 6 -8.41 -4.28 2.27
C VAL A 6 -7.97 -3.40 1.10
N LEU A 7 -8.80 -3.29 0.08
CA LEU A 7 -8.51 -2.45 -1.09
C LEU A 7 -8.32 -0.98 -0.69
N THR A 8 -7.33 -0.32 -1.28
CA THR A 8 -7.01 1.09 -1.00
C THR A 8 -8.08 2.09 -1.47
N SER A 9 -9.04 1.63 -2.28
CA SER A 9 -10.22 2.40 -2.67
C SER A 9 -11.31 2.46 -1.58
N TYR A 10 -11.18 1.65 -0.51
CA TYR A 10 -12.17 1.57 0.57
C TYR A 10 -11.74 2.39 1.79
N ASN A 11 -12.72 3.04 2.42
CA ASN A 11 -12.60 3.68 3.73
C ASN A 11 -13.55 3.02 4.75
N ASP A 12 -13.62 3.54 5.97
CA ASP A 12 -14.49 2.99 7.02
C ASP A 12 -15.97 3.03 6.62
N ASP A 13 -16.42 4.11 5.98
CA ASP A 13 -17.82 4.24 5.55
C ASP A 13 -18.18 3.18 4.50
N ASP A 14 -17.26 2.89 3.57
CA ASP A 14 -17.44 1.84 2.58
C ASP A 14 -17.58 0.46 3.24
N LEU A 15 -16.76 0.17 4.25
CA LEU A 15 -16.84 -1.09 4.99
C LEU A 15 -18.15 -1.20 5.77
N HIS A 16 -18.59 -0.15 6.44
CA HIS A 16 -19.85 -0.13 7.18
C HIS A 16 -21.04 -0.31 6.23
N ALA A 17 -21.02 0.33 5.06
CA ALA A 17 -22.05 0.16 4.03
C ALA A 17 -22.10 -1.28 3.50
N ALA A 18 -20.95 -1.98 3.46
CA ALA A 18 -20.86 -3.38 3.06
C ALA A 18 -21.22 -4.38 4.20
N GLY A 19 -21.57 -3.89 5.39
CA GLY A 19 -21.99 -4.72 6.52
C GLY A 19 -20.89 -5.10 7.50
N TYR A 20 -19.67 -4.59 7.33
CA TYR A 20 -18.61 -4.81 8.30
C TYR A 20 -18.76 -3.89 9.51
N ARG A 21 -18.51 -4.43 10.70
CA ARG A 21 -18.51 -3.65 11.95
C ARG A 21 -17.16 -3.04 12.27
N LEU A 22 -16.09 -3.62 11.73
CA LEU A 22 -14.72 -3.19 11.98
C LEU A 22 -14.38 -1.95 11.12
N SER A 23 -13.48 -1.12 11.64
CA SER A 23 -12.80 -0.11 10.83
C SER A 23 -11.86 -0.77 9.81
N VAL A 24 -11.39 -0.01 8.83
CA VAL A 24 -10.37 -0.48 7.89
C VAL A 24 -9.13 -0.96 8.65
N SER A 25 -8.65 -0.18 9.60
CA SER A 25 -7.46 -0.53 10.40
C SER A 25 -7.64 -1.85 11.15
N GLU A 26 -8.75 -2.03 11.84
CA GLU A 26 -9.05 -3.26 12.58
C GLU A 26 -9.15 -4.48 11.66
N LEU A 27 -9.83 -4.34 10.52
CA LEU A 27 -10.00 -5.42 9.56
C LEU A 27 -8.66 -5.79 8.89
N VAL A 28 -7.83 -4.81 8.55
CA VAL A 28 -6.48 -5.01 8.00
C VAL A 28 -5.62 -5.80 8.98
N GLU A 29 -5.60 -5.42 10.23
CA GLU A 29 -4.82 -6.11 11.27
C GLU A 29 -5.30 -7.56 11.46
N ALA A 30 -6.61 -7.79 11.55
CA ALA A 30 -7.18 -9.13 11.70
C ALA A 30 -6.81 -10.03 10.51
N ARG A 31 -6.90 -9.51 9.29
CA ARG A 31 -6.53 -10.25 8.07
C ARG A 31 -5.04 -10.52 7.97
N ALA A 32 -4.21 -9.58 8.40
CA ALA A 32 -2.76 -9.75 8.44
C ALA A 32 -2.34 -10.88 9.41
N GLN A 33 -2.91 -10.91 10.60
CA GLN A 33 -2.69 -11.98 11.57
C GLN A 33 -3.13 -13.33 11.03
N GLN A 34 -4.29 -13.40 10.39
CA GLN A 34 -4.79 -14.61 9.77
C GLN A 34 -3.88 -15.09 8.63
N ALA A 35 -3.42 -14.19 7.78
CA ALA A 35 -2.49 -14.49 6.70
C ALA A 35 -1.15 -15.02 7.23
N GLN A 36 -0.65 -14.43 8.32
CA GLN A 36 0.58 -14.89 8.97
C GLN A 36 0.45 -16.33 9.49
N VAL A 37 -0.66 -16.64 10.15
CA VAL A 37 -0.94 -18.01 10.62
C VAL A 37 -1.03 -19.01 9.47
N LEU A 38 -1.58 -18.60 8.34
CA LEU A 38 -1.69 -19.44 7.13
C LEU A 38 -0.37 -19.56 6.36
N GLY A 39 0.65 -18.80 6.71
CA GLY A 39 1.99 -18.90 6.12
C GLY A 39 2.09 -18.37 4.69
N VAL A 40 1.29 -17.37 4.30
CA VAL A 40 1.42 -16.72 2.99
C VAL A 40 2.69 -15.87 2.91
N ASP A 41 3.19 -15.63 1.70
CA ASP A 41 4.50 -14.99 1.50
C ASP A 41 4.48 -13.47 1.71
N GLY A 42 3.34 -12.82 1.56
CA GLY A 42 3.23 -11.38 1.74
C GLY A 42 1.80 -10.88 1.73
N LEU A 43 1.68 -9.57 1.92
CA LEU A 43 0.41 -8.86 1.97
C LEU A 43 0.36 -7.74 0.94
N VAL A 44 -0.79 -7.59 0.30
CA VAL A 44 -1.14 -6.37 -0.43
C VAL A 44 -1.93 -5.49 0.54
N CYS A 45 -1.40 -4.33 0.87
CA CYS A 45 -1.93 -3.43 1.88
C CYS A 45 -1.71 -1.97 1.51
N SER A 46 -2.52 -1.07 2.08
CA SER A 46 -2.30 0.37 1.90
C SER A 46 -0.96 0.79 2.52
N PRO A 47 -0.24 1.73 1.88
CA PRO A 47 0.98 2.26 2.47
C PRO A 47 0.75 2.93 3.85
N GLU A 48 -0.46 3.37 4.15
CA GLU A 48 -0.82 3.92 5.45
C GLU A 48 -0.76 2.90 6.59
N GLU A 49 -0.95 1.61 6.28
CA GLU A 49 -0.93 0.53 7.27
C GLU A 49 0.42 -0.17 7.41
N VAL A 50 1.37 0.13 6.54
CA VAL A 50 2.66 -0.60 6.48
C VAL A 50 3.39 -0.58 7.83
N GLY A 51 3.45 0.58 8.47
CA GLY A 51 4.15 0.72 9.77
C GLY A 51 3.55 -0.17 10.85
N ALA A 52 2.22 -0.23 10.96
CA ALA A 52 1.52 -1.08 11.92
C ALA A 52 1.66 -2.56 11.55
N LEU A 53 1.50 -2.90 10.27
CA LEU A 53 1.62 -4.27 9.78
C LEU A 53 3.03 -4.82 9.97
N ARG A 54 4.06 -4.01 9.74
CA ARG A 54 5.45 -4.42 9.94
C ARG A 54 5.71 -4.87 11.38
N LYS A 55 5.06 -4.24 12.34
CA LYS A 55 5.14 -4.65 13.76
C LYS A 55 4.47 -5.99 14.03
N ILE A 56 3.42 -6.32 13.28
CA ILE A 56 2.67 -7.57 13.42
C ILE A 56 3.39 -8.73 12.73
N VAL A 57 3.78 -8.53 11.46
CA VAL A 57 4.29 -9.62 10.61
C VAL A 57 5.82 -9.68 10.54
N GLY A 58 6.52 -8.69 11.10
CA GLY A 58 7.98 -8.63 11.05
C GLY A 58 8.51 -8.46 9.63
N HIS A 59 9.72 -8.97 9.37
CA HIS A 59 10.40 -8.87 8.07
C HIS A 59 10.30 -10.13 7.21
N GLN A 60 9.58 -11.16 7.68
CA GLN A 60 9.45 -12.42 6.96
C GLN A 60 8.40 -12.38 5.86
N MET A 61 7.43 -11.48 5.97
CA MET A 61 6.39 -11.29 4.96
C MET A 61 6.65 -10.02 4.17
N SER A 62 6.54 -10.10 2.85
CA SER A 62 6.64 -8.94 1.97
C SER A 62 5.40 -8.06 2.09
N LEU A 63 5.59 -6.75 2.15
CA LEU A 63 4.51 -5.77 2.11
C LEU A 63 4.52 -5.08 0.74
N VAL A 64 3.45 -5.29 -0.01
CA VAL A 64 3.26 -4.79 -1.38
C VAL A 64 2.16 -3.74 -1.35
N THR A 65 2.47 -2.52 -1.76
CA THR A 65 1.58 -1.37 -1.55
C THR A 65 1.14 -0.73 -2.85
N PRO A 66 -0.12 -0.87 -3.24
CA PRO A 66 -0.77 -0.01 -4.23
C PRO A 66 -1.20 1.31 -3.59
N GLY A 67 -1.85 2.18 -4.35
CA GLY A 67 -2.27 3.49 -3.85
C GLY A 67 -1.12 4.48 -3.77
N ILE A 68 -0.06 4.24 -4.52
CA ILE A 68 1.10 5.12 -4.59
C ILE A 68 0.80 6.26 -5.56
N ARG A 69 1.00 7.47 -5.08
CA ARG A 69 0.79 8.69 -5.88
C ARG A 69 1.96 9.65 -5.69
N PRO A 70 2.78 9.86 -6.73
CA PRO A 70 3.78 10.93 -6.71
C PRO A 70 3.10 12.28 -6.43
N ALA A 71 3.84 13.23 -5.86
CA ALA A 71 3.33 14.57 -5.60
C ALA A 71 2.75 15.19 -6.88
N GLY A 72 1.53 15.72 -6.81
CA GLY A 72 0.84 16.33 -7.94
C GLY A 72 0.09 15.37 -8.87
N ALA A 73 0.20 14.05 -8.67
CA ALA A 73 -0.56 13.08 -9.44
C ALA A 73 -2.03 13.01 -8.96
N ALA A 74 -2.95 12.66 -9.89
CA ALA A 74 -4.35 12.48 -9.57
C ALA A 74 -4.56 11.25 -8.65
N THR A 75 -5.46 11.38 -7.66
CA THR A 75 -5.78 10.28 -6.74
C THR A 75 -6.68 9.22 -7.35
N GLY A 76 -7.51 9.59 -8.35
CA GLY A 76 -8.48 8.68 -8.94
C GLY A 76 -9.49 8.16 -7.91
N ASP A 77 -9.72 6.84 -7.92
CA ASP A 77 -10.58 6.15 -6.95
C ASP A 77 -9.85 5.76 -5.65
N GLN A 78 -8.55 5.99 -5.56
CA GLN A 78 -7.74 5.66 -4.39
C GLN A 78 -7.99 6.68 -3.27
N LYS A 79 -8.38 6.19 -2.09
CA LYS A 79 -8.69 7.01 -0.92
C LYS A 79 -7.57 7.01 0.12
N ARG A 80 -6.78 5.93 0.16
CA ARG A 80 -5.68 5.72 1.10
C ARG A 80 -4.38 5.68 0.33
N ILE A 81 -3.78 6.87 0.11
CA ILE A 81 -2.62 7.10 -0.76
C ILE A 81 -1.40 7.59 0.01
N MET A 82 -0.24 7.42 -0.60
CA MET A 82 1.03 7.91 -0.06
C MET A 82 2.04 8.10 -1.21
N THR A 83 3.01 9.00 -1.02
CA THR A 83 4.10 9.16 -1.98
C THR A 83 5.06 7.96 -1.93
N PRO A 84 5.80 7.67 -3.02
CA PRO A 84 6.75 6.57 -3.07
C PRO A 84 7.74 6.56 -1.92
N GLY A 85 8.40 7.68 -1.66
CA GLY A 85 9.40 7.80 -0.61
C GLY A 85 8.84 7.54 0.78
N ARG A 86 7.66 8.07 1.07
CA ARG A 86 6.99 7.85 2.36
C ARG A 86 6.60 6.38 2.57
N ALA A 87 6.12 5.72 1.51
CA ALA A 87 5.76 4.30 1.57
C ALA A 87 6.99 3.43 1.89
N ILE A 88 8.09 3.67 1.23
CA ILE A 88 9.37 2.96 1.51
C ILE A 88 9.86 3.26 2.92
N ALA A 89 9.85 4.53 3.34
CA ALA A 89 10.27 4.90 4.70
C ALA A 89 9.38 4.26 5.78
N ALA A 90 8.10 4.02 5.48
CA ALA A 90 7.18 3.31 6.38
C ALA A 90 7.48 1.80 6.46
N GLY A 91 8.23 1.23 5.51
CA GLY A 91 8.64 -0.17 5.51
C GLY A 91 8.04 -1.04 4.40
N ALA A 92 7.49 -0.45 3.34
CA ALA A 92 7.03 -1.20 2.16
C ALA A 92 8.24 -1.84 1.44
N ASP A 93 8.07 -3.08 0.99
CA ASP A 93 9.09 -3.78 0.20
C ASP A 93 8.91 -3.53 -1.30
N TYR A 94 7.67 -3.46 -1.76
CA TYR A 94 7.32 -3.26 -3.17
C TYR A 94 6.21 -2.24 -3.32
N LEU A 95 6.34 -1.39 -4.31
CA LEU A 95 5.32 -0.40 -4.67
C LEU A 95 4.65 -0.81 -5.98
N VAL A 96 3.32 -0.73 -6.01
CA VAL A 96 2.54 -0.94 -7.23
C VAL A 96 2.10 0.42 -7.75
N VAL A 97 2.60 0.80 -8.93
CA VAL A 97 2.31 2.09 -9.55
C VAL A 97 1.81 1.85 -10.97
N GLY A 98 0.57 2.20 -11.22
CA GLY A 98 -0.06 2.04 -12.54
C GLY A 98 -0.32 3.38 -13.21
N ARG A 99 -1.52 3.92 -13.01
CA ARG A 99 -2.01 5.14 -13.67
C ARG A 99 -1.04 6.34 -13.62
N PRO A 100 -0.38 6.64 -12.51
CA PRO A 100 0.55 7.78 -12.47
C PRO A 100 1.68 7.70 -13.50
N VAL A 101 2.09 6.50 -13.88
CA VAL A 101 3.10 6.28 -14.93
C VAL A 101 2.43 6.18 -16.31
N VAL A 102 1.40 5.33 -16.42
CA VAL A 102 0.76 5.03 -17.72
C VAL A 102 0.09 6.24 -18.33
N GLU A 103 -0.52 7.10 -17.51
CA GLU A 103 -1.23 8.30 -17.94
C GLU A 103 -0.35 9.56 -17.94
N ALA A 104 0.92 9.45 -17.58
CA ALA A 104 1.84 10.57 -17.59
C ALA A 104 2.15 11.06 -19.02
N ALA A 105 2.42 12.34 -19.18
CA ALA A 105 2.88 12.91 -20.46
C ALA A 105 4.20 12.27 -20.91
N ASP A 106 5.10 11.96 -19.96
CA ASP A 106 6.33 11.22 -20.18
C ASP A 106 6.41 10.08 -19.16
N PRO A 107 5.91 8.89 -19.48
CA PRO A 107 5.91 7.74 -18.57
C PRO A 107 7.30 7.34 -18.09
N LYS A 108 8.29 7.41 -18.96
CA LYS A 108 9.68 7.08 -18.61
C LYS A 108 10.24 8.01 -17.54
N ALA A 109 10.12 9.31 -17.79
CA ALA A 109 10.60 10.32 -16.83
C ALA A 109 9.89 10.20 -15.47
N THR A 110 8.59 9.91 -15.48
CA THR A 110 7.81 9.68 -14.26
C THR A 110 8.31 8.45 -13.51
N ALA A 111 8.56 7.34 -14.19
CA ALA A 111 9.11 6.12 -13.59
C ALA A 111 10.50 6.35 -12.99
N GLU A 112 11.36 7.06 -13.71
CA GLU A 112 12.71 7.43 -13.24
C GLU A 112 12.66 8.33 -11.99
N ALA A 113 11.73 9.28 -11.95
CA ALA A 113 11.52 10.13 -10.77
C ALA A 113 11.07 9.33 -9.55
N ILE A 114 10.18 8.35 -9.74
CA ILE A 114 9.75 7.44 -8.67
C ILE A 114 10.92 6.61 -8.16
N GLN A 115 11.74 6.07 -9.05
CA GLN A 115 12.94 5.32 -8.67
C GLN A 115 13.93 6.17 -7.88
N ALA A 116 14.13 7.42 -8.28
CA ALA A 116 15.00 8.35 -7.56
C ALA A 116 14.46 8.64 -6.15
N GLU A 117 13.16 8.82 -6.01
CA GLU A 117 12.52 9.02 -4.70
C GLU A 117 12.66 7.80 -3.79
N ILE A 118 12.49 6.59 -4.34
CA ILE A 118 12.73 5.35 -3.62
C ILE A 118 14.19 5.26 -3.14
N ALA A 119 15.13 5.54 -4.02
CA ALA A 119 16.55 5.50 -3.70
C ALA A 119 16.91 6.47 -2.58
N GLN A 120 16.36 7.67 -2.58
CA GLN A 120 16.54 8.65 -1.50
C GLN A 120 15.98 8.15 -0.17
N ALA A 121 14.82 7.49 -0.18
CA ALA A 121 14.20 6.96 1.03
C ALA A 121 14.97 5.77 1.62
N LEU A 122 15.68 5.02 0.81
CA LEU A 122 16.54 3.92 1.24
C LEU A 122 17.90 4.39 1.79
N GLY A 123 18.25 5.62 1.53
CA GLY A 123 19.52 6.20 1.94
C GLY A 123 20.61 5.88 0.96
#